data_e2dfdbbe963cc3ba438a2318a52cc396
#
_entry.id   e2dfdbbe963cc3ba438a2318a52cc396
#
_cell.length_a   1.000
_cell.length_b   1.000
_cell.length_c   1.000
_cell.angle_alpha   90.00
_cell.angle_beta   90.00
_cell.angle_gamma   90.00
#
_symmetry.space_group_name_H-M   'P 1'
#
loop_
_entity.id
_entity.type
_entity.pdbx_description
1 polymer ?
#
loop_
_entity_poly.entity_id
_entity_poly.type
_entity_poly.pdbx_seq_one_letter_code
_entity_poly.pdbx_strand_id
1 'polypeptide(L)'
;MRPAHSWTTYVLAGFALLVLSGHALQAQAPAEKPPAAQAAPEGEKHEGEPVSFWMKKKLELSKNVLEGIASGDCDQIAQSARTMRGLSKIEAFMRARNPGYRGQLLTFEMSLDEIIRQANRNNLEGVTLGFNQLTVSCVQCHKQLRETK
;
A
#
# COMPACT_ATOMS: atom_id res chain seq x y z
N MET A 1 -53.38 -4.52 -29.88
CA MET A 1 -53.86 -4.83 -28.54
C MET A 1 -53.27 -6.17 -28.12
N ARG A 2 -52.29 -6.20 -27.28
CA ARG A 2 -51.68 -7.43 -26.70
C ARG A 2 -51.83 -7.37 -25.19
N PRO A 3 -52.36 -8.39 -24.49
CA PRO A 3 -52.57 -8.37 -23.06
C PRO A 3 -51.23 -8.56 -22.32
N ALA A 4 -51.03 -7.75 -21.28
CA ALA A 4 -49.95 -7.85 -20.34
C ALA A 4 -50.18 -9.03 -19.41
N HIS A 5 -49.30 -10.04 -19.45
CA HIS A 5 -49.33 -11.16 -18.49
C HIS A 5 -48.60 -10.74 -17.20
N SER A 6 -49.38 -10.67 -16.14
CA SER A 6 -48.95 -10.46 -14.76
C SER A 6 -48.13 -11.66 -14.26
N TRP A 7 -46.85 -11.40 -13.96
CA TRP A 7 -45.92 -12.39 -13.40
C TRP A 7 -45.77 -12.28 -11.87
N THR A 8 -46.76 -11.73 -11.20
CA THR A 8 -46.65 -11.38 -9.77
C THR A 8 -47.27 -12.37 -8.79
N THR A 9 -47.63 -13.59 -9.19
CA THR A 9 -48.39 -14.50 -8.30
C THR A 9 -47.71 -15.84 -7.96
N TYR A 10 -46.43 -16.06 -8.26
CA TYR A 10 -45.80 -17.38 -7.95
C TYR A 10 -44.55 -17.33 -7.03
N VAL A 11 -44.32 -16.28 -6.28
CA VAL A 11 -43.12 -16.17 -5.41
C VAL A 11 -43.42 -16.29 -3.91
N LEU A 12 -44.63 -16.57 -3.49
CA LEU A 12 -44.95 -16.60 -2.05
C LEU A 12 -45.34 -17.99 -1.49
N ALA A 13 -45.00 -19.09 -2.13
CA ALA A 13 -45.32 -20.43 -1.61
C ALA A 13 -44.08 -21.35 -1.59
N GLY A 14 -43.00 -20.99 -0.90
CA GLY A 14 -41.80 -21.84 -0.89
C GLY A 14 -40.78 -21.59 0.21
N PHE A 15 -41.11 -20.80 1.23
CA PHE A 15 -40.10 -20.46 2.26
C PHE A 15 -40.63 -20.74 3.70
N ALA A 16 -41.20 -21.89 3.90
CA ALA A 16 -41.54 -22.35 5.25
C ALA A 16 -41.29 -23.84 5.34
N LEU A 17 -40.04 -24.24 5.60
CA LEU A 17 -39.64 -25.55 6.16
C LEU A 17 -38.13 -25.74 5.90
N LEU A 18 -37.32 -25.33 6.83
CA LEU A 18 -35.97 -25.89 7.12
C LEU A 18 -35.20 -24.99 8.10
N VAL A 19 -35.73 -24.79 9.27
CA VAL A 19 -34.97 -24.28 10.41
C VAL A 19 -35.15 -25.24 11.57
N LEU A 20 -34.54 -26.39 11.48
CA LEU A 20 -34.33 -27.29 12.63
C LEU A 20 -33.19 -28.24 12.21
N SER A 21 -32.02 -27.96 12.61
CA SER A 21 -31.00 -28.97 12.97
C SER A 21 -29.60 -28.35 12.96
N GLY A 22 -28.94 -28.44 14.07
CA GLY A 22 -27.48 -28.43 14.09
C GLY A 22 -26.80 -27.24 14.74
N HIS A 23 -27.08 -26.95 16.00
CA HIS A 23 -26.07 -26.34 16.84
C HIS A 23 -25.00 -27.41 17.10
N ALA A 24 -24.10 -27.57 16.14
CA ALA A 24 -22.82 -28.25 16.40
C ALA A 24 -22.03 -27.40 17.38
N LEU A 25 -21.90 -27.91 18.59
CA LEU A 25 -21.01 -27.41 19.62
C LEU A 25 -19.58 -27.46 19.06
N GLN A 26 -19.12 -26.37 18.45
CA GLN A 26 -17.71 -26.26 18.08
C GLN A 26 -16.93 -26.11 19.37
N ALA A 27 -16.30 -27.18 19.78
CA ALA A 27 -15.27 -27.18 20.78
C ALA A 27 -14.17 -26.22 20.27
N GLN A 28 -14.06 -25.06 20.91
CA GLN A 28 -12.95 -24.15 20.70
C GLN A 28 -11.69 -24.88 21.17
N ALA A 29 -10.84 -25.26 20.22
CA ALA A 29 -9.48 -25.68 20.52
C ALA A 29 -8.79 -24.55 21.32
N PRO A 30 -7.99 -24.88 22.35
CA PRO A 30 -7.26 -23.87 23.10
C PRO A 30 -6.46 -23.03 22.11
N ALA A 31 -6.61 -21.70 22.17
CA ALA A 31 -5.83 -20.77 21.38
C ALA A 31 -4.34 -21.02 21.69
N GLU A 32 -3.66 -21.63 20.75
CA GLU A 32 -2.21 -21.79 20.80
C GLU A 32 -1.60 -20.40 20.88
N LYS A 33 -0.98 -20.12 22.04
CA LYS A 33 -0.28 -18.85 22.28
C LYS A 33 0.73 -18.67 21.15
N PRO A 34 0.70 -17.55 20.40
CA PRO A 34 1.67 -17.34 19.34
C PRO A 34 3.08 -17.51 19.93
N PRO A 35 4.01 -18.19 19.23
CA PRO A 35 5.36 -18.34 19.72
C PRO A 35 5.90 -16.96 20.07
N ALA A 36 6.43 -16.83 21.28
CA ALA A 36 7.04 -15.60 21.75
C ALA A 36 7.99 -15.10 20.65
N ALA A 37 7.75 -13.90 20.15
CA ALA A 37 8.61 -13.27 19.17
C ALA A 37 10.03 -13.37 19.72
N GLN A 38 10.85 -14.22 19.10
CA GLN A 38 12.27 -14.32 19.40
C GLN A 38 12.81 -12.90 19.27
N ALA A 39 13.37 -12.36 20.36
CA ALA A 39 14.04 -11.09 20.35
C ALA A 39 15.02 -11.12 19.17
N ALA A 40 14.78 -10.26 18.18
CA ALA A 40 15.69 -10.10 17.07
C ALA A 40 17.09 -9.83 17.66
N PRO A 41 18.16 -10.43 17.13
CA PRO A 41 19.50 -10.24 17.65
C PRO A 41 19.75 -8.73 17.76
N GLU A 42 20.31 -8.32 18.89
CA GLU A 42 20.69 -6.93 19.15
C GLU A 42 21.57 -6.46 17.99
N GLY A 43 21.02 -5.51 17.20
CA GLY A 43 21.55 -5.15 15.92
C GLY A 43 23.00 -4.74 16.01
N GLU A 44 23.82 -5.45 15.26
CA GLU A 44 25.00 -4.85 14.67
C GLU A 44 24.59 -3.46 14.17
N LYS A 45 25.32 -2.45 14.62
CA LYS A 45 25.31 -1.13 14.00
C LYS A 45 25.76 -1.36 12.57
N HIS A 46 24.80 -1.62 11.68
CA HIS A 46 25.04 -1.37 10.29
C HIS A 46 25.38 0.12 10.19
N GLU A 47 26.65 0.44 10.15
CA GLU A 47 27.16 1.68 9.55
C GLU A 47 26.80 1.61 8.07
N GLY A 48 25.48 1.43 7.83
CA GLY A 48 24.90 1.43 6.52
C GLY A 48 24.97 2.82 5.94
N GLU A 49 25.07 2.88 4.66
CA GLU A 49 24.99 4.03 3.77
C GLU A 49 24.27 5.21 4.44
N PRO A 50 24.89 6.38 4.58
CA PRO A 50 24.32 7.49 5.31
C PRO A 50 22.91 7.79 4.78
N VAL A 51 21.98 8.15 5.69
CA VAL A 51 20.57 8.50 5.33
C VAL A 51 20.52 9.46 4.15
N SER A 52 21.53 10.32 4.00
CA SER A 52 21.73 11.21 2.86
C SER A 52 21.84 10.51 1.50
N PHE A 53 22.41 9.31 1.45
CA PHE A 53 22.50 8.53 0.20
C PHE A 53 21.10 8.09 -0.29
N TRP A 54 20.30 7.49 0.58
CA TRP A 54 18.94 7.05 0.24
C TRP A 54 18.04 8.22 -0.16
N MET A 55 18.18 9.36 0.52
CA MET A 55 17.42 10.56 0.19
C MET A 55 17.83 11.16 -1.15
N LYS A 56 19.14 11.20 -1.45
CA LYS A 56 19.64 11.63 -2.77
C LYS A 56 19.10 10.74 -3.89
N LYS A 57 19.11 9.41 -3.68
CA LYS A 57 18.62 8.47 -4.68
C LYS A 57 17.11 8.59 -4.90
N LYS A 58 16.31 8.76 -3.84
CA LYS A 58 14.87 9.05 -3.96
C LYS A 58 14.62 10.36 -4.70
N LEU A 59 15.39 11.40 -4.43
CA LEU A 59 15.26 12.69 -5.12
C LEU A 59 15.57 12.56 -6.62
N GLU A 60 16.64 11.85 -6.97
CA GLU A 60 17.01 11.57 -8.36
C GLU A 60 15.86 10.84 -9.10
N LEU A 61 15.35 9.78 -8.52
CA LEU A 61 14.23 9.02 -9.10
C LEU A 61 12.94 9.85 -9.19
N SER A 62 12.69 10.75 -8.23
CA SER A 62 11.56 11.67 -8.30
C SER A 62 11.69 12.67 -9.45
N LYS A 63 12.91 13.16 -9.75
CA LYS A 63 13.17 13.98 -10.92
C LYS A 63 12.88 13.23 -12.21
N ASN A 64 13.30 11.96 -12.31
CA ASN A 64 13.02 11.14 -13.48
C ASN A 64 11.51 10.89 -13.68
N VAL A 65 10.75 10.71 -12.59
CA VAL A 65 9.28 10.65 -12.67
C VAL A 65 8.69 11.95 -13.20
N LEU A 66 9.15 13.10 -12.69
CA LEU A 66 8.68 14.42 -13.13
C LEU A 66 9.02 14.68 -14.60
N GLU A 67 10.22 14.31 -15.04
CA GLU A 67 10.65 14.39 -16.44
C GLU A 67 9.77 13.51 -17.34
N GLY A 68 9.50 12.26 -16.93
CA GLY A 68 8.59 11.38 -17.63
C GLY A 68 7.16 11.94 -17.71
N ILE A 69 6.66 12.60 -16.67
CA ILE A 69 5.35 13.30 -16.70
C ILE A 69 5.39 14.40 -17.75
N ALA A 70 6.44 15.21 -17.78
CA ALA A 70 6.56 16.34 -18.71
C ALA A 70 6.70 15.89 -20.16
N SER A 71 7.36 14.74 -20.42
CA SER A 71 7.56 14.17 -21.76
C SER A 71 6.45 13.20 -22.19
N GLY A 72 5.58 12.77 -21.28
CA GLY A 72 4.57 11.74 -21.54
C GLY A 72 5.13 10.31 -21.57
N ASP A 73 6.33 10.07 -21.03
CA ASP A 73 7.00 8.77 -21.03
C ASP A 73 6.55 7.92 -19.82
N CYS A 74 5.47 7.15 -20.03
CA CYS A 74 4.92 6.27 -19.00
C CYS A 74 5.85 5.11 -18.60
N ASP A 75 6.72 4.65 -19.50
CA ASP A 75 7.67 3.58 -19.21
C ASP A 75 8.78 4.09 -18.28
N GLN A 76 9.34 5.27 -18.55
CA GLN A 76 10.31 5.93 -17.66
C GLN A 76 9.72 6.15 -16.27
N ILE A 77 8.47 6.64 -16.21
CA ILE A 77 7.76 6.84 -14.95
C ILE A 77 7.65 5.53 -14.16
N ALA A 78 7.11 4.50 -14.80
CA ALA A 78 6.90 3.20 -14.15
C ALA A 78 8.21 2.59 -13.65
N GLN A 79 9.28 2.66 -14.43
CA GLN A 79 10.60 2.14 -14.07
C GLN A 79 11.19 2.90 -12.87
N SER A 80 11.15 4.22 -12.88
CA SER A 80 11.66 5.07 -11.80
C SER A 80 10.89 4.82 -10.50
N ALA A 81 9.57 4.73 -10.57
CA ALA A 81 8.72 4.45 -9.41
C ALA A 81 8.97 3.04 -8.84
N ARG A 82 9.13 2.00 -9.68
CA ARG A 82 9.47 0.63 -9.24
C ARG A 82 10.83 0.59 -8.54
N THR A 83 11.83 1.28 -9.08
CA THR A 83 13.16 1.37 -8.48
C THR A 83 13.07 2.02 -7.10
N MET A 84 12.35 3.13 -6.98
CA MET A 84 12.13 3.85 -5.71
C MET A 84 11.37 2.98 -4.70
N ARG A 85 10.40 2.18 -5.15
CA ARG A 85 9.66 1.21 -4.34
C ARG A 85 10.57 0.10 -3.80
N GLY A 86 11.52 -0.38 -4.61
CA GLY A 86 12.55 -1.34 -4.20
C GLY A 86 13.45 -0.79 -3.09
N LEU A 87 13.93 0.45 -3.24
CA LEU A 87 14.73 1.13 -2.20
C LEU A 87 13.98 1.26 -0.88
N SER A 88 12.68 1.55 -0.92
CA SER A 88 11.86 1.68 0.28
C SER A 88 11.73 0.38 1.07
N LYS A 89 11.70 -0.76 0.40
CA LYS A 89 11.68 -2.07 1.08
C LYS A 89 12.96 -2.33 1.86
N ILE A 90 14.11 -1.98 1.30
CA ILE A 90 15.41 -2.12 1.98
C ILE A 90 15.45 -1.18 3.19
N GLU A 91 15.02 0.06 3.03
CA GLU A 91 14.96 1.04 4.09
C GLU A 91 13.98 0.63 5.22
N ALA A 92 12.84 0.04 4.86
CA ALA A 92 11.87 -0.50 5.83
C ALA A 92 12.50 -1.57 6.72
N PHE A 93 13.29 -2.46 6.14
CA PHE A 93 14.02 -3.50 6.89
C PHE A 93 15.02 -2.87 7.86
N MET A 94 15.83 -1.92 7.41
CA MET A 94 16.85 -1.27 8.25
C MET A 94 16.26 -0.42 9.39
N ARG A 95 15.04 0.13 9.21
CA ARG A 95 14.38 1.04 10.15
C ARG A 95 13.14 0.47 10.82
N ALA A 96 13.02 -0.85 10.87
CA ALA A 96 11.85 -1.57 11.38
C ALA A 96 11.45 -1.20 12.83
N ARG A 97 12.40 -0.70 13.65
CA ARG A 97 12.20 -0.39 15.06
C ARG A 97 11.48 0.95 15.34
N ASN A 98 11.30 1.82 14.34
CA ASN A 98 10.63 3.11 14.53
C ASN A 98 9.20 3.08 13.97
N PRO A 99 8.15 2.98 14.82
CA PRO A 99 6.75 2.89 14.37
C PRO A 99 6.29 4.12 13.57
N GLY A 100 6.67 5.32 13.98
CA GLY A 100 6.31 6.56 13.30
C GLY A 100 6.91 6.63 11.88
N TYR A 101 8.18 6.22 11.76
CA TYR A 101 8.84 6.14 10.47
C TYR A 101 8.16 5.12 9.53
N ARG A 102 7.75 3.97 10.06
CA ARG A 102 7.06 2.93 9.29
C ARG A 102 5.73 3.41 8.70
N GLY A 103 4.95 4.18 9.46
CA GLY A 103 3.69 4.76 8.98
C GLY A 103 3.90 5.70 7.79
N GLN A 104 4.89 6.59 7.88
CA GLN A 104 5.23 7.50 6.78
C GLN A 104 5.77 6.76 5.55
N LEU A 105 6.59 5.73 5.77
CA LEU A 105 7.11 4.92 4.68
C LEU A 105 5.98 4.17 3.94
N LEU A 106 4.98 3.66 4.65
CA LEU A 106 3.82 3.01 4.04
C LEU A 106 3.06 3.98 3.12
N THR A 107 2.79 5.22 3.57
CA THR A 107 2.13 6.23 2.74
C THR A 107 2.92 6.54 1.47
N PHE A 108 4.25 6.65 1.60
CA PHE A 108 5.15 6.82 0.47
C PHE A 108 5.07 5.65 -0.52
N GLU A 109 5.09 4.42 -0.01
CA GLU A 109 4.99 3.20 -0.82
C GLU A 109 3.66 3.08 -1.56
N MET A 110 2.55 3.41 -0.90
CA MET A 110 1.22 3.42 -1.52
C MET A 110 1.14 4.45 -2.67
N SER A 111 1.77 5.60 -2.51
CA SER A 111 1.83 6.62 -3.59
C SER A 111 2.63 6.11 -4.79
N LEU A 112 3.71 5.38 -4.56
CA LEU A 112 4.49 4.76 -5.64
C LEU A 112 3.72 3.65 -6.36
N ASP A 113 3.00 2.81 -5.61
CA ASP A 113 2.17 1.75 -6.18
C ASP A 113 1.06 2.35 -7.07
N GLU A 114 0.49 3.51 -6.66
CA GLU A 114 -0.48 4.24 -7.48
C GLU A 114 0.15 4.78 -8.77
N ILE A 115 1.32 5.44 -8.68
CA ILE A 115 2.06 5.94 -9.86
C ILE A 115 2.33 4.80 -10.84
N ILE A 116 2.84 3.66 -10.36
CA ILE A 116 3.12 2.49 -11.20
C ILE A 116 1.85 1.99 -11.89
N ARG A 117 0.75 1.91 -11.15
CA ARG A 117 -0.55 1.45 -11.65
C ARG A 117 -1.08 2.36 -12.76
N GLN A 118 -0.99 3.68 -12.58
CA GLN A 118 -1.47 4.66 -13.54
C GLN A 118 -0.57 4.73 -14.78
N ALA A 119 0.75 4.69 -14.60
CA ALA A 119 1.70 4.66 -15.71
C ALA A 119 1.51 3.42 -16.61
N ASN A 120 1.28 2.24 -16.01
CA ASN A 120 0.98 1.02 -16.77
C ASN A 120 -0.33 1.08 -17.57
N ARG A 121 -1.20 2.06 -17.29
CA ARG A 121 -2.46 2.33 -18.01
C ARG A 121 -2.35 3.50 -18.97
N ASN A 122 -1.17 4.08 -19.12
CA ASN A 122 -0.92 5.32 -19.86
C ASN A 122 -1.82 6.49 -19.41
N ASN A 123 -2.15 6.54 -18.12
CA ASN A 123 -2.97 7.59 -17.51
C ASN A 123 -2.08 8.65 -16.84
N LEU A 124 -1.63 9.65 -17.60
CA LEU A 124 -0.76 10.73 -17.11
C LEU A 124 -1.41 11.60 -16.03
N GLU A 125 -2.72 11.85 -16.13
CA GLU A 125 -3.46 12.61 -15.11
C GLU A 125 -3.43 11.86 -13.77
N GLY A 126 -3.68 10.54 -13.78
CA GLY A 126 -3.59 9.69 -12.60
C GLY A 126 -2.17 9.61 -12.04
N VAL A 127 -1.15 9.55 -12.91
CA VAL A 127 0.26 9.62 -12.51
C VAL A 127 0.56 10.94 -11.80
N THR A 128 0.10 12.06 -12.35
CA THR A 128 0.33 13.40 -11.78
C THR A 128 -0.29 13.53 -10.39
N LEU A 129 -1.50 13.00 -10.20
CA LEU A 129 -2.13 12.94 -8.87
C LEU A 129 -1.32 12.07 -7.89
N GLY A 130 -0.87 10.90 -8.32
CA GLY A 130 -0.02 10.02 -7.52
C GLY A 130 1.32 10.67 -7.16
N PHE A 131 1.91 11.42 -8.09
CA PHE A 131 3.17 12.14 -7.85
C PHE A 131 2.98 13.30 -6.86
N ASN A 132 1.86 14.01 -6.92
CA ASN A 132 1.53 15.00 -5.90
C ASN A 132 1.42 14.36 -4.50
N GLN A 133 0.73 13.23 -4.39
CA GLN A 133 0.61 12.47 -3.14
C GLN A 133 1.99 12.02 -2.63
N LEU A 134 2.86 11.55 -3.51
CA LEU A 134 4.24 11.19 -3.19
C LEU A 134 4.99 12.38 -2.60
N THR A 135 4.90 13.55 -3.22
CA THR A 135 5.55 14.78 -2.73
C THR A 135 5.04 15.18 -1.34
N VAL A 136 3.72 15.10 -1.12
CA VAL A 136 3.12 15.35 0.21
C VAL A 136 3.68 14.40 1.25
N SER A 137 3.83 13.10 0.93
CA SER A 137 4.40 12.11 1.86
C SER A 137 5.85 12.44 2.24
N CYS A 138 6.66 12.93 1.29
CA CYS A 138 8.03 13.39 1.56
C CYS A 138 8.03 14.55 2.57
N VAL A 139 7.18 15.54 2.37
CA VAL A 139 7.07 16.71 3.25
C VAL A 139 6.64 16.29 4.66
N GLN A 140 5.65 15.42 4.79
CA GLN A 140 5.15 14.94 6.08
C GLN A 140 6.22 14.17 6.85
N CYS A 141 6.92 13.23 6.20
CA CYS A 141 8.02 12.50 6.83
C CYS A 141 9.12 13.44 7.32
N HIS A 142 9.55 14.38 6.48
CA HIS A 142 10.58 15.36 6.85
C HIS A 142 10.14 16.34 7.94
N LYS A 143 8.85 16.71 7.97
CA LYS A 143 8.27 17.49 9.07
C LYS A 143 8.39 16.74 10.40
N GLN A 144 7.93 15.50 10.44
CA GLN A 144 8.02 14.65 11.64
C GLN A 144 9.45 14.50 12.15
N LEU A 145 10.43 14.28 11.24
CA LEU A 145 11.84 14.14 11.61
C LEU A 145 12.45 15.42 12.19
N ARG A 146 11.94 16.60 11.84
CA ARG A 146 12.38 17.89 12.42
C ARG A 146 11.76 18.14 13.79
N GLU A 147 10.53 17.68 14.01
CA GLU A 147 9.80 17.89 15.26
C GLU A 147 10.23 16.92 16.38
N THR A 148 10.89 15.82 16.05
CA THR A 148 11.38 14.81 17.00
C THR A 148 12.82 15.04 17.48
N LYS A 149 13.45 16.13 17.05
CA LYS A 149 14.77 16.58 17.53
C LYS A 149 14.63 17.55 18.67
#